data_75a351996ba56d6d7e38b63685e958bb
#
_entry.id   75a351996ba56d6d7e38b63685e958bb
#
_cell.length_a   1.000
_cell.length_b   1.000
_cell.length_c   1.000
_cell.angle_alpha   90.00
_cell.angle_beta   90.00
_cell.angle_gamma   90.00
#
_symmetry.space_group_name_H-M   'P 1'
#
loop_
_entity.id
_entity.type
_entity.pdbx_description
1 polymer ?
#
loop_
_entity_poly.entity_id
_entity_poly.type
_entity_poly.pdbx_seq_one_letter_code
_entity_poly.pdbx_strand_id
1 'polypeptide(L)'
;MISLAGRDILHAWGKFVFTGIGLGLLIGVTLVMAGVYRGMIDDAMVLLDNSGADLWVVQKDTQGPYAESSSLYDDTWRGIAAMPGVASANNITYLTMQVRAANHGQPRDVRAMVVGIAPDGPGSSGWPPYLVAGRQITRSHYEAVADIASGFKLGDTLQIRRNRYTVVGLTRRMVSSNGDPMVFIPLKDAQQAQFLKDNEAILQQRRRTTENPAFNRPGVPGLLDAVIASQSTNNYVNAVLVRIKPGYTADEVAAPIRRWKRLTVFTRAQMQDILVNKLIATAAKQIGMFMVILAIVSAAIVAFIIYTLTMDKIREIAVLKLIGTRNRTIAAMIMQQALALGLIGFAVGKITATFAAPLFPKFVLLMPGDSIAGFFAVMVICALASVVAIRMALKVDPAEAIGG
;
A
#
# COMPACT_ATOMS: atom_id res chain seq x y z
N MET A 1 -48.92 7.38 9.85
CA MET A 1 -48.98 6.07 10.53
C MET A 1 -47.69 5.90 11.32
N ILE A 2 -47.78 5.95 12.65
CA ILE A 2 -46.64 5.70 13.55
C ILE A 2 -46.38 4.20 13.49
N SER A 3 -45.25 3.74 12.93
CA SER A 3 -44.96 2.33 12.83
C SER A 3 -44.77 1.75 14.25
N LEU A 4 -45.40 0.64 14.56
CA LEU A 4 -45.21 -0.12 15.82
C LEU A 4 -43.73 -0.35 16.13
N ALA A 5 -42.94 -0.63 15.08
CA ALA A 5 -41.50 -0.82 15.17
C ALA A 5 -40.75 0.46 15.63
N GLY A 6 -41.16 1.66 15.22
CA GLY A 6 -40.54 2.91 15.65
C GLY A 6 -40.72 3.21 17.14
N ARG A 7 -41.92 2.95 17.70
CA ARG A 7 -42.17 3.13 19.14
C ARG A 7 -41.40 2.12 19.98
N ASP A 8 -41.25 0.93 19.46
CA ASP A 8 -40.55 -0.17 20.11
C ASP A 8 -39.05 0.06 20.18
N ILE A 9 -38.44 0.56 19.08
CA ILE A 9 -37.01 0.98 19.03
C ILE A 9 -36.77 2.10 20.04
N LEU A 10 -37.67 3.08 20.14
CA LEU A 10 -37.58 4.17 21.11
C LEU A 10 -37.69 3.71 22.57
N HIS A 11 -38.51 2.68 22.85
CA HIS A 11 -38.66 2.16 24.21
C HIS A 11 -37.44 1.34 24.67
N ALA A 12 -36.79 0.61 23.74
CA ALA A 12 -35.61 -0.22 24.02
C ALA A 12 -34.32 0.40 23.43
N TRP A 13 -34.27 1.73 23.25
CA TRP A 13 -33.19 2.41 22.54
C TRP A 13 -31.78 2.04 23.02
N GLY A 14 -31.60 1.87 24.35
CA GLY A 14 -30.31 1.50 24.94
C GLY A 14 -29.79 0.14 24.45
N LYS A 15 -30.67 -0.88 24.35
CA LYS A 15 -30.32 -2.21 23.81
C LYS A 15 -29.92 -2.08 22.30
N PHE A 16 -30.74 -1.33 21.52
CA PHE A 16 -30.47 -1.13 20.09
C PHE A 16 -29.17 -0.36 19.81
N VAL A 17 -28.90 0.67 20.61
CA VAL A 17 -27.64 1.44 20.45
C VAL A 17 -26.43 0.59 20.84
N PHE A 18 -26.49 -0.12 21.98
CA PHE A 18 -25.36 -0.94 22.41
C PHE A 18 -25.06 -2.09 21.44
N THR A 19 -26.11 -2.79 20.97
CA THR A 19 -25.92 -3.84 19.94
C THR A 19 -25.49 -3.26 18.59
N GLY A 20 -26.02 -2.08 18.24
CA GLY A 20 -25.64 -1.32 17.06
C GLY A 20 -24.16 -0.89 17.08
N ILE A 21 -23.62 -0.51 18.24
CA ILE A 21 -22.19 -0.20 18.41
C ILE A 21 -21.34 -1.46 18.19
N GLY A 22 -21.71 -2.60 18.79
CA GLY A 22 -20.99 -3.85 18.60
C GLY A 22 -20.95 -4.29 17.13
N LEU A 23 -22.11 -4.25 16.46
CA LEU A 23 -22.22 -4.51 15.03
C LEU A 23 -21.44 -3.48 14.22
N GLY A 24 -21.51 -2.20 14.59
CA GLY A 24 -20.81 -1.12 13.92
C GLY A 24 -19.32 -1.26 13.96
N LEU A 25 -18.73 -1.67 15.09
CA LEU A 25 -17.29 -1.95 15.18
C LEU A 25 -16.88 -3.04 14.19
N LEU A 26 -17.66 -4.09 14.05
CA LEU A 26 -17.38 -5.19 13.13
C LEU A 26 -17.45 -4.75 11.65
N ILE A 27 -18.47 -3.96 11.32
CA ILE A 27 -18.62 -3.33 10.00
C ILE A 27 -17.45 -2.36 9.76
N GLY A 28 -17.07 -1.58 10.78
CA GLY A 28 -15.94 -0.64 10.71
C GLY A 28 -14.63 -1.33 10.38
N VAL A 29 -14.32 -2.45 11.03
CA VAL A 29 -13.13 -3.26 10.72
C VAL A 29 -13.18 -3.77 9.27
N THR A 30 -14.32 -4.24 8.81
CA THR A 30 -14.46 -4.71 7.42
C THR A 30 -14.25 -3.58 6.41
N LEU A 31 -14.78 -2.38 6.67
CA LEU A 31 -14.56 -1.21 5.82
C LEU A 31 -13.09 -0.75 5.82
N VAL A 32 -12.42 -0.78 6.98
CA VAL A 32 -10.98 -0.47 7.08
C VAL A 32 -10.17 -1.48 6.28
N MET A 33 -10.47 -2.77 6.37
CA MET A 33 -9.77 -3.81 5.57
C MET A 33 -9.95 -3.61 4.07
N ALA A 34 -11.15 -3.26 3.62
CA ALA A 34 -11.40 -2.88 2.23
C ALA A 34 -10.59 -1.63 1.84
N GLY A 35 -10.53 -0.64 2.73
CA GLY A 35 -9.71 0.57 2.56
C GLY A 35 -8.22 0.30 2.50
N VAL A 36 -7.68 -0.63 3.30
CA VAL A 36 -6.28 -1.07 3.24
C VAL A 36 -5.98 -1.71 1.89
N TYR A 37 -6.85 -2.59 1.40
CA TYR A 37 -6.69 -3.21 0.09
C TYR A 37 -6.62 -2.16 -1.03
N ARG A 38 -7.53 -1.18 -1.01
CA ARG A 38 -7.53 -0.06 -1.96
C ARG A 38 -6.27 0.80 -1.83
N GLY A 39 -5.86 1.09 -0.59
CA GLY A 39 -4.65 1.85 -0.31
C GLY A 39 -3.39 1.20 -0.88
N MET A 40 -3.26 -0.12 -0.77
CA MET A 40 -2.12 -0.85 -1.34
C MET A 40 -2.05 -0.75 -2.87
N ILE A 41 -3.19 -0.84 -3.55
CA ILE A 41 -3.25 -0.66 -5.01
C ILE A 41 -2.89 0.78 -5.39
N ASP A 42 -3.42 1.75 -4.66
CA ASP A 42 -3.16 3.16 -4.90
C ASP A 42 -1.69 3.54 -4.67
N ASP A 43 -1.04 3.01 -3.61
CA ASP A 43 0.38 3.21 -3.36
C ASP A 43 1.25 2.65 -4.52
N ALA A 44 0.90 1.49 -5.06
CA ALA A 44 1.59 0.91 -6.20
C ALA A 44 1.41 1.75 -7.48
N MET A 45 0.22 2.30 -7.70
CA MET A 45 -0.05 3.17 -8.85
C MET A 45 0.66 4.52 -8.73
N VAL A 46 0.65 5.12 -7.54
CA VAL A 46 1.38 6.37 -7.25
C VAL A 46 2.88 6.22 -7.53
N LEU A 47 3.47 5.06 -7.21
CA LEU A 47 4.87 4.77 -7.51
C LEU A 47 5.17 4.85 -9.01
N LEU A 48 4.29 4.29 -9.86
CA LEU A 48 4.43 4.35 -11.31
C LEU A 48 4.18 5.77 -11.86
N ASP A 49 3.13 6.42 -11.38
CA ASP A 49 2.71 7.75 -11.83
C ASP A 49 3.79 8.81 -11.56
N ASN A 50 4.38 8.73 -10.37
CA ASN A 50 5.39 9.68 -9.92
C ASN A 50 6.81 9.36 -10.44
N SER A 51 7.03 8.20 -11.07
CA SER A 51 8.34 7.85 -11.64
C SER A 51 8.71 8.71 -12.84
N GLY A 52 7.72 9.29 -13.54
CA GLY A 52 7.91 10.06 -14.77
C GLY A 52 8.51 9.25 -15.93
N ALA A 53 8.35 7.93 -15.90
CA ALA A 53 8.87 7.00 -16.91
C ALA A 53 7.74 6.33 -17.69
N ASP A 54 7.98 6.08 -18.97
CA ASP A 54 7.09 5.30 -19.84
C ASP A 54 7.55 3.85 -19.96
N LEU A 55 8.89 3.61 -19.88
CA LEU A 55 9.50 2.29 -19.92
C LEU A 55 10.52 2.12 -18.78
N TRP A 56 10.60 0.89 -18.29
CA TRP A 56 11.57 0.44 -17.29
C TRP A 56 12.48 -0.61 -17.93
N VAL A 57 13.77 -0.27 -18.10
CA VAL A 57 14.77 -1.20 -18.60
C VAL A 57 15.51 -1.80 -17.42
N VAL A 58 15.53 -3.11 -17.37
CA VAL A 58 16.11 -3.90 -16.27
C VAL A 58 16.94 -5.06 -16.84
N GLN A 59 17.64 -5.76 -15.96
CA GLN A 59 18.35 -6.99 -16.31
C GLN A 59 17.35 -8.05 -16.80
N LYS A 60 17.78 -8.84 -17.78
CA LYS A 60 16.99 -9.98 -18.29
C LYS A 60 16.62 -10.94 -17.16
N ASP A 61 15.44 -11.53 -17.29
CA ASP A 61 14.89 -12.51 -16.36
C ASP A 61 14.59 -11.98 -14.94
N THR A 62 14.40 -10.64 -14.79
CA THR A 62 13.92 -10.00 -13.57
C THR A 62 12.53 -9.42 -13.77
N GLN A 63 11.73 -9.34 -12.69
CA GLN A 63 10.35 -8.83 -12.71
C GLN A 63 10.26 -7.29 -12.52
N GLY A 64 11.34 -6.59 -12.80
CA GLY A 64 11.38 -5.13 -12.69
C GLY A 64 11.92 -4.63 -11.34
N PRO A 65 12.27 -3.33 -11.27
CA PRO A 65 13.08 -2.78 -10.20
C PRO A 65 12.37 -2.70 -8.86
N TYR A 66 11.04 -2.84 -8.85
CA TYR A 66 10.22 -2.76 -7.64
C TYR A 66 9.93 -4.13 -7.03
N ALA A 67 9.98 -5.19 -7.82
CA ALA A 67 9.70 -6.56 -7.39
C ALA A 67 10.99 -7.36 -7.11
N GLU A 68 12.01 -7.18 -7.94
CA GLU A 68 13.26 -7.90 -7.84
C GLU A 68 14.46 -6.95 -8.03
N SER A 69 15.54 -7.24 -7.33
CA SER A 69 16.78 -6.48 -7.52
C SER A 69 17.37 -6.79 -8.90
N SER A 70 17.62 -5.75 -9.67
CA SER A 70 18.26 -5.81 -10.99
C SER A 70 19.63 -5.15 -10.92
N SER A 71 20.55 -5.57 -11.76
CA SER A 71 21.92 -5.02 -11.83
C SER A 71 22.31 -4.77 -13.27
N LEU A 72 22.28 -3.51 -13.66
CA LEU A 72 22.72 -3.01 -14.98
C LEU A 72 23.98 -2.18 -14.81
N TYR A 73 24.87 -2.19 -15.83
CA TYR A 73 25.96 -1.22 -15.87
C TYR A 73 25.41 0.20 -16.01
N ASP A 74 25.98 1.13 -15.28
CA ASP A 74 25.51 2.52 -15.23
C ASP A 74 25.75 3.31 -16.53
N ASP A 75 26.52 2.81 -17.47
CA ASP A 75 26.73 3.36 -18.81
C ASP A 75 25.65 2.94 -19.83
N THR A 76 24.83 1.93 -19.49
CA THR A 76 23.79 1.37 -20.36
C THR A 76 22.78 2.45 -20.83
N TRP A 77 22.48 3.44 -19.98
CA TRP A 77 21.57 4.52 -20.33
C TRP A 77 22.01 5.32 -21.56
N ARG A 78 23.32 5.45 -21.80
CA ARG A 78 23.87 6.23 -22.95
C ARG A 78 23.46 5.60 -24.28
N GLY A 79 23.58 4.27 -24.37
CA GLY A 79 23.15 3.56 -25.57
C GLY A 79 21.64 3.61 -25.77
N ILE A 80 20.85 3.55 -24.69
CA ILE A 80 19.39 3.67 -24.74
C ILE A 80 18.99 5.09 -25.13
N ALA A 81 19.62 6.12 -24.58
CA ALA A 81 19.32 7.52 -24.89
C ALA A 81 19.57 7.89 -26.36
N ALA A 82 20.50 7.18 -27.03
CA ALA A 82 20.81 7.38 -28.45
C ALA A 82 19.77 6.72 -29.40
N MET A 83 18.83 5.92 -28.87
CA MET A 83 17.86 5.22 -29.72
C MET A 83 16.75 6.15 -30.24
N PRO A 84 16.22 5.89 -31.45
CA PRO A 84 15.10 6.64 -31.99
C PRO A 84 13.89 6.55 -31.07
N GLY A 85 13.16 7.66 -30.90
CA GLY A 85 11.97 7.72 -30.05
C GLY A 85 12.22 7.89 -28.56
N VAL A 86 13.47 7.84 -28.08
CA VAL A 86 13.82 8.10 -26.68
C VAL A 86 13.96 9.61 -26.45
N ALA A 87 13.18 10.17 -25.53
CA ALA A 87 13.31 11.57 -25.10
C ALA A 87 14.38 11.75 -24.03
N SER A 88 14.41 10.85 -23.03
CA SER A 88 15.43 10.80 -21.99
C SER A 88 15.57 9.38 -21.45
N ALA A 89 16.74 9.05 -20.95
CA ALA A 89 17.03 7.81 -20.25
C ALA A 89 17.83 8.13 -19.00
N ASN A 90 17.32 7.73 -17.83
CA ASN A 90 17.89 8.11 -16.54
C ASN A 90 18.13 6.87 -15.68
N ASN A 91 19.31 6.79 -15.10
CA ASN A 91 19.67 5.75 -14.16
C ASN A 91 18.95 5.93 -12.82
N ILE A 92 18.50 4.83 -12.23
CA ILE A 92 17.90 4.83 -10.92
C ILE A 92 18.30 3.59 -10.10
N THR A 93 18.37 3.77 -8.79
CA THR A 93 18.71 2.71 -7.84
C THR A 93 17.72 2.72 -6.71
N TYR A 94 17.25 1.52 -6.30
CA TYR A 94 16.28 1.33 -5.23
C TYR A 94 16.85 0.42 -4.15
N LEU A 95 16.81 0.88 -2.90
CA LEU A 95 17.32 0.14 -1.75
C LEU A 95 16.38 0.30 -0.56
N THR A 96 15.68 -0.77 -0.17
CA THR A 96 14.86 -0.75 1.05
C THR A 96 15.72 -1.05 2.26
N MET A 97 15.74 -0.14 3.23
CA MET A 97 16.53 -0.26 4.44
C MET A 97 15.99 0.58 5.59
N GLN A 98 16.53 0.39 6.79
CA GLN A 98 16.31 1.31 7.90
C GLN A 98 17.17 2.55 7.75
N VAL A 99 16.54 3.70 7.80
CA VAL A 99 17.17 5.03 7.81
C VAL A 99 17.02 5.59 9.22
N ARG A 100 18.15 6.00 9.80
CA ARG A 100 18.18 6.55 11.16
C ARG A 100 18.31 8.05 11.12
N ALA A 101 17.44 8.77 11.85
CA ALA A 101 17.64 10.19 12.12
C ALA A 101 18.56 10.37 13.32
N ALA A 102 19.63 11.17 13.14
CA ALA A 102 20.66 11.40 14.14
C ALA A 102 20.40 12.64 15.02
N ASN A 103 19.40 13.48 14.72
CA ASN A 103 19.18 14.77 15.38
C ASN A 103 17.89 14.86 16.19
N HIS A 104 17.94 15.73 17.23
CA HIS A 104 16.84 16.21 18.07
C HIS A 104 16.09 15.18 18.94
N GLY A 105 16.79 14.61 19.92
CA GLY A 105 16.20 14.09 21.16
C GLY A 105 16.02 12.59 21.23
N GLN A 106 15.44 11.92 20.26
CA GLN A 106 15.38 10.44 20.23
C GLN A 106 15.78 9.91 18.86
N PRO A 107 16.66 8.92 18.78
CA PRO A 107 16.99 8.26 17.52
C PRO A 107 15.72 7.62 16.96
N ARG A 108 15.32 8.05 15.77
CA ARG A 108 14.16 7.49 15.08
C ARG A 108 14.65 6.63 13.92
N ASP A 109 14.37 5.36 14.00
CA ASP A 109 14.65 4.41 12.93
C ASP A 109 13.37 4.22 12.10
N VAL A 110 13.44 4.52 10.80
CA VAL A 110 12.32 4.40 9.86
C VAL A 110 12.74 3.47 8.73
N ARG A 111 11.92 2.45 8.46
CA ARG A 111 12.08 1.67 7.25
C ARG A 111 11.66 2.53 6.06
N ALA A 112 12.56 2.74 5.11
CA ALA A 112 12.34 3.57 3.95
C ALA A 112 12.92 2.92 2.68
N MET A 113 12.34 3.27 1.54
CA MET A 113 12.93 2.97 0.24
C MET A 113 13.85 4.14 -0.14
N VAL A 114 15.15 3.90 -0.07
CA VAL A 114 16.16 4.86 -0.52
C VAL A 114 16.26 4.78 -2.05
N VAL A 115 16.07 5.91 -2.70
CA VAL A 115 16.07 6.05 -4.17
C VAL A 115 17.26 6.87 -4.59
N GLY A 116 18.15 6.27 -5.37
CA GLY A 116 19.29 6.96 -5.98
C GLY A 116 18.89 7.59 -7.31
N ILE A 117 18.94 8.91 -7.40
CA ILE A 117 18.56 9.68 -8.59
C ILE A 117 19.78 10.26 -9.29
N ALA A 118 19.75 10.25 -10.63
CA ALA A 118 20.80 10.84 -11.46
C ALA A 118 20.82 12.37 -11.33
N PRO A 119 21.97 13.02 -11.53
CA PRO A 119 22.14 14.46 -11.34
C PRO A 119 21.53 15.34 -12.44
N ASP A 120 20.68 14.76 -13.31
CA ASP A 120 20.13 15.44 -14.49
C ASP A 120 19.14 16.57 -14.15
N GLY A 121 18.79 16.72 -12.88
CA GLY A 121 17.98 17.82 -12.37
C GLY A 121 16.48 17.53 -12.26
N PRO A 122 15.74 18.46 -11.63
CA PRO A 122 14.31 18.34 -11.44
C PRO A 122 13.55 18.19 -12.75
N GLY A 123 12.52 17.30 -12.75
CA GLY A 123 11.74 16.98 -13.95
C GLY A 123 12.25 15.81 -14.77
N SER A 124 13.45 15.29 -14.47
CA SER A 124 13.94 14.04 -15.03
C SER A 124 13.23 12.84 -14.41
N SER A 125 13.15 11.73 -15.15
CA SER A 125 12.52 10.50 -14.66
C SER A 125 13.22 10.01 -13.39
N GLY A 126 12.42 9.64 -12.40
CA GLY A 126 12.89 9.18 -11.08
C GLY A 126 13.02 10.28 -10.02
N TRP A 127 12.99 11.56 -10.39
CA TRP A 127 12.96 12.68 -9.44
C TRP A 127 11.57 12.81 -8.79
N PRO A 128 11.50 13.25 -7.52
CA PRO A 128 10.20 13.56 -6.91
C PRO A 128 9.52 14.68 -7.71
N PRO A 129 8.28 14.49 -8.16
CA PRO A 129 7.62 15.41 -9.09
C PRO A 129 7.30 16.77 -8.46
N TYR A 130 7.17 16.82 -7.14
CA TYR A 130 6.87 18.05 -6.41
C TYR A 130 7.45 18.02 -4.99
N LEU A 131 7.65 19.20 -4.40
CA LEU A 131 8.05 19.38 -3.01
C LEU A 131 6.95 20.06 -2.23
N VAL A 132 6.82 19.69 -0.97
CA VAL A 132 5.94 20.34 0.00
C VAL A 132 6.70 21.47 0.72
N ALA A 133 8.00 21.26 0.98
CA ALA A 133 8.86 22.22 1.65
C ALA A 133 10.33 22.02 1.27
N GLY A 134 11.13 23.06 1.39
CA GLY A 134 12.56 23.00 1.10
C GLY A 134 12.89 23.13 -0.40
N ARG A 135 13.95 22.47 -0.82
CA ARG A 135 14.47 22.48 -2.19
C ARG A 135 14.83 21.07 -2.68
N GLN A 136 14.98 20.91 -3.97
CA GLN A 136 15.53 19.70 -4.58
C GLN A 136 17.04 19.52 -4.26
N ILE A 137 17.53 18.31 -4.46
CA ILE A 137 18.95 17.99 -4.35
C ILE A 137 19.73 18.81 -5.38
N THR A 138 20.76 19.52 -4.94
CA THR A 138 21.63 20.30 -5.81
C THR A 138 23.08 19.84 -5.73
N ARG A 139 23.46 19.17 -4.64
CA ARG A 139 24.79 18.62 -4.48
C ARG A 139 24.84 17.17 -4.90
N SER A 140 25.97 16.75 -5.43
CA SER A 140 26.19 15.37 -5.88
C SER A 140 26.34 14.36 -4.73
N HIS A 141 26.44 14.84 -3.47
CA HIS A 141 26.64 14.03 -2.28
C HIS A 141 25.96 14.63 -1.06
N TYR A 142 25.54 13.75 -0.13
CA TYR A 142 25.13 14.05 1.24
C TYR A 142 23.88 14.94 1.42
N GLU A 143 23.09 15.09 0.38
CA GLU A 143 21.77 15.71 0.47
C GLU A 143 20.67 14.65 0.33
N ALA A 144 19.53 14.86 0.97
CA ALA A 144 18.38 13.98 0.85
C ALA A 144 17.09 14.78 0.73
N VAL A 145 16.13 14.24 -0.05
CA VAL A 145 14.73 14.66 -0.07
C VAL A 145 13.91 13.50 0.48
N ALA A 146 13.13 13.74 1.53
CA ALA A 146 12.37 12.70 2.22
C ALA A 146 10.85 12.90 2.07
N ASP A 147 10.10 11.80 2.03
CA ASP A 147 8.64 11.88 2.13
C ASP A 147 8.22 12.25 3.56
N ILE A 148 7.18 13.08 3.69
CA ILE A 148 6.64 13.51 4.98
C ILE A 148 6.15 12.34 5.84
N ALA A 149 5.73 11.21 5.24
CA ALA A 149 5.33 10.01 5.95
C ALA A 149 6.48 9.36 6.72
N SER A 150 7.74 9.65 6.38
CA SER A 150 8.90 9.24 7.17
C SER A 150 8.98 9.93 8.54
N GLY A 151 8.31 11.08 8.68
CA GLY A 151 8.35 11.93 9.86
C GLY A 151 9.67 12.69 10.05
N PHE A 152 10.55 12.69 9.06
CA PHE A 152 11.77 13.51 9.05
C PHE A 152 11.42 14.98 8.75
N LYS A 153 12.25 15.87 9.24
CA LYS A 153 12.08 17.34 9.10
C LYS A 153 13.23 17.92 8.27
N LEU A 154 12.98 19.12 7.72
CA LEU A 154 14.06 19.87 7.06
C LEU A 154 15.21 20.13 8.03
N GLY A 155 16.45 19.90 7.55
CA GLY A 155 17.67 20.06 8.33
C GLY A 155 18.05 18.83 9.17
N ASP A 156 17.20 17.80 9.26
CA ASP A 156 17.55 16.55 9.94
C ASP A 156 18.74 15.89 9.25
N THR A 157 19.58 15.26 10.07
CA THR A 157 20.69 14.44 9.56
C THR A 157 20.27 12.98 9.56
N LEU A 158 20.20 12.38 8.37
CA LEU A 158 19.88 10.97 8.19
C LEU A 158 21.15 10.15 8.06
N GLN A 159 21.23 9.04 8.76
CA GLN A 159 22.28 8.06 8.58
C GLN A 159 21.78 6.93 7.66
N ILE A 160 22.39 6.82 6.49
CA ILE A 160 22.16 5.77 5.50
C ILE A 160 23.46 4.99 5.36
N ARG A 161 23.49 3.74 5.84
CA ARG A 161 24.71 2.94 5.94
C ARG A 161 25.81 3.69 6.73
N ARG A 162 26.90 4.07 6.06
CA ARG A 162 28.07 4.74 6.65
C ARG A 162 28.02 6.26 6.54
N ASN A 163 27.18 6.79 5.65
CA ASN A 163 27.16 8.20 5.31
C ASN A 163 26.00 8.93 6.00
N ARG A 164 26.20 10.23 6.21
CA ARG A 164 25.20 11.13 6.77
C ARG A 164 24.69 12.06 5.69
N TYR A 165 23.37 12.27 5.66
CA TYR A 165 22.68 13.07 4.65
C TYR A 165 21.84 14.14 5.34
N THR A 166 21.87 15.36 4.83
CA THR A 166 21.02 16.43 5.33
C THR A 166 19.72 16.47 4.54
N VAL A 167 18.58 16.48 5.21
CA VAL A 167 17.26 16.63 4.58
C VAL A 167 17.11 18.06 4.09
N VAL A 168 17.18 18.27 2.76
CA VAL A 168 17.08 19.58 2.12
C VAL A 168 15.70 19.87 1.54
N GLY A 169 14.86 18.83 1.38
CA GLY A 169 13.50 18.97 0.88
C GLY A 169 12.58 17.88 1.43
N LEU A 170 11.29 18.19 1.45
CA LEU A 170 10.23 17.27 1.81
C LEU A 170 9.25 17.13 0.66
N THR A 171 8.91 15.89 0.34
CA THR A 171 7.89 15.54 -0.64
C THR A 171 6.70 14.86 0.03
N ARG A 172 5.66 14.57 -0.73
CA ARG A 172 4.43 13.95 -0.22
C ARG A 172 3.98 12.83 -1.14
N ARG A 173 3.46 11.74 -0.54
CA ARG A 173 2.97 10.56 -1.26
C ARG A 173 4.01 9.90 -2.18
N MET A 174 5.26 9.98 -1.80
CA MET A 174 6.33 9.19 -2.42
C MET A 174 6.56 7.97 -1.54
N VAL A 175 5.87 6.89 -1.88
CA VAL A 175 5.88 5.63 -1.12
C VAL A 175 6.20 4.45 -2.05
N SER A 176 6.79 3.41 -1.49
CA SER A 176 7.02 2.15 -2.19
C SER A 176 5.69 1.38 -2.35
N SER A 177 5.69 0.34 -3.18
CA SER A 177 4.55 -0.57 -3.33
C SER A 177 4.12 -1.25 -2.01
N ASN A 178 4.98 -1.24 -0.99
CA ASN A 178 4.69 -1.74 0.35
C ASN A 178 4.23 -0.66 1.32
N GLY A 179 4.14 0.61 0.88
CA GLY A 179 3.80 1.76 1.70
C GLY A 179 4.96 2.30 2.54
N ASP A 180 6.21 1.85 2.31
CA ASP A 180 7.38 2.44 2.96
C ASP A 180 7.66 3.81 2.35
N PRO A 181 7.92 4.87 3.15
CA PRO A 181 8.24 6.19 2.62
C PRO A 181 9.53 6.19 1.82
N MET A 182 9.62 7.03 0.79
CA MET A 182 10.83 7.18 -0.02
C MET A 182 11.74 8.26 0.52
N VAL A 183 13.05 8.02 0.37
CA VAL A 183 14.12 8.97 0.64
C VAL A 183 15.02 9.03 -0.58
N PHE A 184 15.04 10.17 -1.27
CA PHE A 184 15.84 10.40 -2.46
C PHE A 184 17.23 10.90 -2.07
N ILE A 185 18.27 10.31 -2.67
CA ILE A 185 19.68 10.70 -2.49
C ILE A 185 20.38 10.70 -3.86
N PRO A 186 21.54 11.33 -3.99
CA PRO A 186 22.33 11.26 -5.23
C PRO A 186 22.65 9.82 -5.62
N LEU A 187 22.60 9.54 -6.93
CA LEU A 187 22.77 8.19 -7.50
C LEU A 187 24.08 7.53 -7.04
N LYS A 188 25.19 8.27 -7.04
CA LYS A 188 26.50 7.71 -6.66
C LYS A 188 26.54 7.26 -5.20
N ASP A 189 25.88 8.02 -4.32
CA ASP A 189 25.74 7.66 -2.91
C ASP A 189 24.87 6.40 -2.74
N ALA A 190 23.76 6.30 -3.49
CA ALA A 190 22.90 5.13 -3.48
C ALA A 190 23.60 3.88 -4.03
N GLN A 191 24.36 4.00 -5.12
CA GLN A 191 25.19 2.92 -5.66
C GLN A 191 26.18 2.42 -4.59
N GLN A 192 26.85 3.33 -3.90
CA GLN A 192 27.76 2.98 -2.81
C GLN A 192 27.03 2.31 -1.65
N ALA A 193 25.86 2.80 -1.27
CA ALA A 193 25.07 2.23 -0.17
C ALA A 193 24.54 0.82 -0.51
N GLN A 194 24.09 0.59 -1.74
CA GLN A 194 23.51 -0.69 -2.15
C GLN A 194 24.55 -1.81 -2.29
N PHE A 195 25.70 -1.49 -2.90
CA PHE A 195 26.74 -2.46 -3.23
C PHE A 195 27.93 -2.40 -2.28
N LEU A 196 27.69 -1.97 -1.03
CA LEU A 196 28.73 -1.90 -0.02
C LEU A 196 29.29 -3.30 0.24
N LYS A 197 30.54 -3.53 -0.13
CA LYS A 197 31.28 -4.75 0.19
C LYS A 197 31.71 -4.70 1.66
N ASP A 198 31.78 -5.85 2.32
CA ASP A 198 32.38 -5.97 3.64
C ASP A 198 33.83 -5.55 3.61
N ASN A 199 34.33 -4.93 4.71
CA ASN A 199 35.71 -4.48 4.79
C ASN A 199 36.70 -5.61 4.52
N GLU A 200 36.40 -6.81 5.01
CA GLU A 200 37.23 -7.97 4.80
C GLU A 200 37.29 -8.40 3.33
N ALA A 201 36.13 -8.41 2.65
CA ALA A 201 36.07 -8.71 1.21
C ALA A 201 36.88 -7.69 0.39
N ILE A 202 36.83 -6.40 0.75
CA ILE A 202 37.63 -5.33 0.12
C ILE A 202 39.11 -5.57 0.38
N LEU A 203 39.49 -5.87 1.61
CA LEU A 203 40.89 -6.12 1.98
C LEU A 203 41.44 -7.35 1.26
N GLN A 204 40.72 -8.45 1.24
CA GLN A 204 41.11 -9.66 0.50
C GLN A 204 41.21 -9.41 -1.01
N GLN A 205 40.28 -8.65 -1.60
CA GLN A 205 40.33 -8.32 -3.00
C GLN A 205 41.55 -7.43 -3.34
N ARG A 206 41.83 -6.41 -2.52
CA ARG A 206 43.03 -5.57 -2.65
C ARG A 206 44.31 -6.38 -2.52
N ARG A 207 44.37 -7.28 -1.53
CA ARG A 207 45.51 -8.17 -1.32
C ARG A 207 45.75 -9.04 -2.54
N ARG A 208 44.74 -9.72 -3.08
CA ARG A 208 44.83 -10.54 -4.30
C ARG A 208 45.32 -9.71 -5.50
N THR A 209 44.85 -8.47 -5.62
CA THR A 209 45.26 -7.56 -6.70
C THR A 209 46.71 -7.13 -6.53
N THR A 210 47.16 -6.81 -5.32
CA THR A 210 48.53 -6.43 -5.01
C THR A 210 49.50 -7.61 -5.19
N GLU A 211 49.10 -8.82 -4.87
CA GLU A 211 49.88 -10.04 -5.01
C GLU A 211 49.95 -10.52 -6.47
N ASN A 212 49.11 -9.97 -7.38
CA ASN A 212 49.10 -10.39 -8.79
C ASN A 212 50.16 -9.65 -9.60
N PRO A 213 51.19 -10.39 -10.13
CA PRO A 213 52.28 -9.79 -10.92
C PRO A 213 51.80 -9.09 -12.21
N ALA A 214 50.60 -9.42 -12.69
CA ALA A 214 50.04 -8.78 -13.88
C ALA A 214 49.69 -7.32 -13.64
N PHE A 215 49.32 -6.96 -12.43
CA PHE A 215 48.92 -5.60 -12.05
C PHE A 215 49.99 -4.85 -11.25
N ASN A 216 50.80 -5.57 -10.47
CA ASN A 216 51.90 -5.02 -9.68
C ASN A 216 53.20 -5.13 -10.48
N ARG A 217 53.33 -4.30 -11.53
CA ARG A 217 54.51 -4.27 -12.40
C ARG A 217 55.41 -3.10 -12.04
N PRO A 218 56.69 -3.34 -11.71
CA PRO A 218 57.64 -2.26 -11.36
C PRO A 218 57.85 -1.19 -12.44
N GLY A 219 57.59 -1.53 -13.71
CA GLY A 219 57.78 -0.64 -14.83
C GLY A 219 56.58 0.24 -15.22
N VAL A 220 55.43 0.13 -14.55
CA VAL A 220 54.20 0.89 -14.87
C VAL A 220 53.65 1.53 -13.60
N PRO A 221 54.21 2.69 -13.19
CA PRO A 221 53.73 3.36 -11.97
C PRO A 221 52.26 3.78 -12.13
N GLY A 222 51.47 3.58 -11.04
CA GLY A 222 50.03 3.92 -10.99
C GLY A 222 49.08 2.86 -11.55
N LEU A 223 49.53 1.79 -12.20
CA LEU A 223 48.67 0.74 -12.70
C LEU A 223 47.92 0.02 -11.55
N LEU A 224 48.64 -0.35 -10.49
CA LEU A 224 48.07 -1.03 -9.35
C LEU A 224 47.00 -0.16 -8.67
N ASP A 225 47.27 1.11 -8.46
CA ASP A 225 46.34 2.06 -7.84
C ASP A 225 45.10 2.28 -8.71
N ALA A 226 45.28 2.37 -10.03
CA ALA A 226 44.17 2.49 -10.98
C ALA A 226 43.27 1.23 -10.97
N VAL A 227 43.87 0.04 -10.92
CA VAL A 227 43.10 -1.23 -10.82
C VAL A 227 42.39 -1.33 -9.50
N ILE A 228 43.03 -1.00 -8.36
CA ILE A 228 42.39 -0.97 -7.04
C ILE A 228 41.24 0.04 -7.01
N ALA A 229 41.43 1.24 -7.59
CA ALA A 229 40.39 2.25 -7.69
C ALA A 229 39.20 1.76 -8.53
N SER A 230 39.45 1.10 -9.66
CA SER A 230 38.39 0.55 -10.51
C SER A 230 37.57 -0.55 -9.84
N GLN A 231 38.18 -1.33 -8.94
CA GLN A 231 37.52 -2.40 -8.19
C GLN A 231 36.66 -1.88 -7.04
N SER A 232 36.91 -0.68 -6.55
CA SER A 232 36.15 -0.03 -5.48
C SER A 232 34.97 0.80 -5.99
N THR A 233 34.93 1.12 -7.28
CA THR A 233 33.82 1.84 -7.91
C THR A 233 32.66 0.91 -8.23
N ASN A 234 31.47 1.26 -7.75
CA ASN A 234 30.24 0.56 -8.09
C ASN A 234 29.58 1.24 -9.28
N ASN A 235 29.58 0.55 -10.41
CA ASN A 235 29.00 1.04 -11.67
C ASN A 235 27.70 0.31 -12.02
N TYR A 236 26.95 -0.14 -11.00
CA TYR A 236 25.67 -0.81 -11.20
C TYR A 236 24.49 0.07 -10.76
N VAL A 237 23.39 -0.08 -11.49
CA VAL A 237 22.08 0.53 -11.20
C VAL A 237 21.00 -0.52 -11.28
N ASN A 238 19.85 -0.29 -10.65
CA ASN A 238 18.75 -1.25 -10.69
C ASN A 238 17.94 -1.14 -11.98
N ALA A 239 17.78 0.05 -12.53
CA ALA A 239 17.02 0.24 -13.76
C ALA A 239 17.48 1.49 -14.51
N VAL A 240 17.11 1.53 -15.79
CA VAL A 240 17.10 2.75 -16.58
C VAL A 240 15.66 3.11 -16.87
N LEU A 241 15.24 4.29 -16.41
CA LEU A 241 13.92 4.87 -16.68
C LEU A 241 13.96 5.60 -18.00
N VAL A 242 13.04 5.28 -18.90
CA VAL A 242 13.00 5.86 -20.25
C VAL A 242 11.71 6.65 -20.42
N ARG A 243 11.83 7.88 -20.90
CA ARG A 243 10.72 8.69 -21.39
C ARG A 243 10.70 8.67 -22.90
N ILE A 244 9.53 8.53 -23.48
CA ILE A 244 9.30 8.42 -24.91
C ILE A 244 9.06 9.80 -25.50
N LYS A 245 9.54 10.06 -26.71
CA LYS A 245 9.20 11.28 -27.47
C LYS A 245 7.76 11.23 -27.93
N PRO A 246 7.05 12.39 -27.97
CA PRO A 246 5.74 12.46 -28.57
C PRO A 246 5.74 11.90 -30.02
N GLY A 247 4.72 11.10 -30.34
CA GLY A 247 4.57 10.48 -31.67
C GLY A 247 5.14 9.07 -31.79
N TYR A 248 5.82 8.53 -30.76
CA TYR A 248 6.27 7.15 -30.72
C TYR A 248 5.44 6.33 -29.73
N THR A 249 5.23 5.07 -30.05
CA THR A 249 4.57 4.11 -29.13
C THR A 249 5.58 3.41 -28.22
N ALA A 250 5.09 2.94 -27.08
CA ALA A 250 5.92 2.23 -26.10
C ALA A 250 6.59 0.97 -26.70
N ASP A 251 5.88 0.24 -27.54
CA ASP A 251 6.41 -0.98 -28.16
C ASP A 251 7.43 -0.70 -29.26
N GLU A 252 7.29 0.38 -30.03
CA GLU A 252 8.26 0.79 -31.03
C GLU A 252 9.62 1.12 -30.39
N VAL A 253 9.62 1.81 -29.25
CA VAL A 253 10.84 2.14 -28.52
C VAL A 253 11.38 0.94 -27.74
N ALA A 254 10.53 0.09 -27.22
CA ALA A 254 10.93 -1.10 -26.46
C ALA A 254 11.56 -2.19 -27.36
N ALA A 255 11.09 -2.34 -28.60
CA ALA A 255 11.52 -3.42 -29.48
C ALA A 255 13.05 -3.42 -29.78
N PRO A 256 13.70 -2.32 -30.13
CA PRO A 256 15.15 -2.29 -30.32
C PRO A 256 15.92 -2.57 -29.03
N ILE A 257 15.44 -2.09 -27.86
CA ILE A 257 16.10 -2.32 -26.58
C ILE A 257 16.02 -3.82 -26.20
N ARG A 258 14.87 -4.48 -26.44
CA ARG A 258 14.68 -5.93 -26.19
C ARG A 258 15.62 -6.82 -27.01
N ARG A 259 16.17 -6.32 -28.10
CA ARG A 259 17.16 -7.06 -28.90
C ARG A 259 18.50 -7.23 -28.18
N TRP A 260 18.77 -6.42 -27.17
CA TRP A 260 19.97 -6.57 -26.35
C TRP A 260 19.82 -7.77 -25.42
N LYS A 261 20.67 -8.78 -25.59
CA LYS A 261 20.55 -10.11 -24.96
C LYS A 261 20.44 -10.13 -23.43
N ARG A 262 20.83 -9.04 -22.77
CA ARG A 262 20.89 -8.93 -21.30
C ARG A 262 19.82 -8.01 -20.71
N LEU A 263 18.94 -7.46 -21.53
CA LEU A 263 17.94 -6.49 -21.10
C LEU A 263 16.53 -7.01 -21.26
N THR A 264 15.68 -6.59 -20.35
CA THR A 264 14.21 -6.71 -20.44
C THR A 264 13.63 -5.30 -20.31
N VAL A 265 12.57 -5.03 -21.07
CA VAL A 265 11.90 -3.72 -21.06
C VAL A 265 10.44 -3.96 -20.70
N PHE A 266 10.00 -3.28 -19.67
CA PHE A 266 8.61 -3.26 -19.24
C PHE A 266 7.95 -1.93 -19.63
N THR A 267 6.78 -2.02 -20.23
CA THR A 267 5.89 -0.89 -20.42
C THR A 267 5.16 -0.58 -19.11
N ARG A 268 4.53 0.59 -19.03
CA ARG A 268 3.71 0.97 -17.86
C ARG A 268 2.64 -0.07 -17.53
N ALA A 269 1.93 -0.59 -18.54
CA ALA A 269 0.90 -1.60 -18.35
C ALA A 269 1.47 -2.91 -17.77
N GLN A 270 2.63 -3.35 -18.30
CA GLN A 270 3.31 -4.55 -17.78
C GLN A 270 3.83 -4.35 -16.36
N MET A 271 4.37 -3.17 -16.05
CA MET A 271 4.83 -2.87 -14.69
C MET A 271 3.67 -2.80 -13.69
N GLN A 272 2.53 -2.23 -14.10
CA GLN A 272 1.29 -2.25 -13.31
C GLN A 272 0.82 -3.68 -13.04
N ASP A 273 0.82 -4.54 -14.07
CA ASP A 273 0.46 -5.96 -13.90
C ASP A 273 1.38 -6.68 -12.90
N ILE A 274 2.69 -6.44 -12.99
CA ILE A 274 3.67 -7.01 -12.05
C ILE A 274 3.40 -6.52 -10.62
N LEU A 275 3.18 -5.23 -10.41
CA LEU A 275 2.95 -4.67 -9.08
C LEU A 275 1.64 -5.18 -8.47
N VAL A 276 0.54 -5.13 -9.23
CA VAL A 276 -0.79 -5.50 -8.71
C VAL A 276 -0.96 -7.01 -8.64
N ASN A 277 -0.67 -7.74 -9.73
CA ASN A 277 -1.01 -9.15 -9.86
C ASN A 277 0.08 -10.12 -9.42
N LYS A 278 1.32 -9.65 -9.19
CA LYS A 278 2.41 -10.50 -8.67
C LYS A 278 2.86 -10.07 -7.28
N LEU A 279 3.19 -8.79 -7.08
CA LEU A 279 3.74 -8.32 -5.82
C LEU A 279 2.66 -8.19 -4.74
N ILE A 280 1.54 -7.52 -5.05
CA ILE A 280 0.45 -7.27 -4.10
C ILE A 280 -0.52 -8.44 -4.01
N ALA A 281 -0.60 -9.30 -5.03
CA ALA A 281 -1.61 -10.37 -5.15
C ALA A 281 -1.69 -11.29 -3.93
N THR A 282 -0.55 -11.65 -3.32
CA THR A 282 -0.53 -12.50 -2.13
C THR A 282 -1.18 -11.82 -0.95
N ALA A 283 -0.82 -10.56 -0.68
CA ALA A 283 -1.43 -9.77 0.39
C ALA A 283 -2.91 -9.48 0.09
N ALA A 284 -3.25 -9.19 -1.17
CA ALA A 284 -4.61 -8.99 -1.63
C ALA A 284 -5.50 -10.23 -1.40
N LYS A 285 -5.00 -11.44 -1.71
CA LYS A 285 -5.70 -12.71 -1.44
C LYS A 285 -5.91 -12.91 0.05
N GLN A 286 -4.91 -12.65 0.89
CA GLN A 286 -5.03 -12.76 2.34
C GLN A 286 -6.09 -11.80 2.88
N ILE A 287 -6.06 -10.52 2.49
CA ILE A 287 -7.05 -9.52 2.91
C ILE A 287 -8.45 -9.93 2.43
N GLY A 288 -8.58 -10.40 1.17
CA GLY A 288 -9.84 -10.89 0.63
C GLY A 288 -10.41 -12.06 1.43
N MET A 289 -9.57 -13.02 1.81
CA MET A 289 -9.97 -14.15 2.66
C MET A 289 -10.43 -13.67 4.05
N PHE A 290 -9.70 -12.75 4.68
CA PHE A 290 -10.13 -12.16 5.96
C PHE A 290 -11.45 -11.40 5.83
N MET A 291 -11.67 -10.66 4.74
CA MET A 291 -12.96 -9.99 4.49
C MET A 291 -14.12 -10.98 4.38
N VAL A 292 -13.93 -12.12 3.71
CA VAL A 292 -14.95 -13.17 3.62
C VAL A 292 -15.25 -13.75 5.01
N ILE A 293 -14.21 -14.07 5.79
CA ILE A 293 -14.39 -14.58 7.15
C ILE A 293 -15.13 -13.56 8.01
N LEU A 294 -14.73 -12.29 7.98
CA LEU A 294 -15.38 -11.21 8.71
C LEU A 294 -16.84 -11.04 8.28
N ALA A 295 -17.14 -11.16 7.00
CA ALA A 295 -18.53 -11.09 6.49
C ALA A 295 -19.38 -12.23 7.02
N ILE A 296 -18.87 -13.46 7.05
CA ILE A 296 -19.56 -14.64 7.61
C ILE A 296 -19.80 -14.46 9.11
N VAL A 297 -18.76 -14.05 9.85
CA VAL A 297 -18.87 -13.81 11.30
C VAL A 297 -19.86 -12.68 11.58
N SER A 298 -19.81 -11.58 10.80
CA SER A 298 -20.77 -10.48 10.91
C SER A 298 -22.19 -10.95 10.67
N ALA A 299 -22.42 -11.76 9.64
CA ALA A 299 -23.74 -12.31 9.34
C ALA A 299 -24.26 -13.21 10.47
N ALA A 300 -23.41 -14.07 11.03
CA ALA A 300 -23.77 -14.92 12.16
C ALA A 300 -24.13 -14.11 13.42
N ILE A 301 -23.32 -13.07 13.73
CA ILE A 301 -23.59 -12.18 14.88
C ILE A 301 -24.90 -11.41 14.67
N VAL A 302 -25.12 -10.86 13.47
CA VAL A 302 -26.38 -10.17 13.14
C VAL A 302 -27.55 -11.11 13.29
N ALA A 303 -27.48 -12.33 12.77
CA ALA A 303 -28.52 -13.33 12.89
C ALA A 303 -28.82 -13.66 14.36
N PHE A 304 -27.77 -13.84 15.17
CA PHE A 304 -27.91 -14.11 16.61
C PHE A 304 -28.55 -12.94 17.36
N ILE A 305 -28.13 -11.70 17.08
CA ILE A 305 -28.71 -10.49 17.69
C ILE A 305 -30.19 -10.37 17.35
N ILE A 306 -30.58 -10.52 16.07
CA ILE A 306 -31.96 -10.42 15.63
C ILE A 306 -32.80 -11.54 16.26
N TYR A 307 -32.24 -12.75 16.36
CA TYR A 307 -32.87 -13.88 17.01
C TYR A 307 -33.15 -13.59 18.49
N THR A 308 -32.14 -13.14 19.26
CA THR A 308 -32.30 -12.85 20.69
C THR A 308 -33.30 -11.70 20.95
N LEU A 309 -33.21 -10.62 20.16
CA LEU A 309 -34.19 -9.51 20.26
C LEU A 309 -35.62 -9.97 19.94
N THR A 310 -35.79 -10.92 19.02
CA THR A 310 -37.10 -11.48 18.68
C THR A 310 -37.60 -12.40 19.78
N MET A 311 -36.70 -13.22 20.37
CA MET A 311 -37.08 -14.11 21.50
C MET A 311 -37.45 -13.33 22.74
N ASP A 312 -36.76 -12.25 23.08
CA ASP A 312 -37.10 -11.35 24.19
C ASP A 312 -38.56 -10.84 24.08
N LYS A 313 -39.09 -10.74 22.85
CA LYS A 313 -40.46 -10.23 22.54
C LYS A 313 -41.48 -11.30 22.20
N ILE A 314 -41.16 -12.56 22.44
CA ILE A 314 -41.99 -13.67 22.02
C ILE A 314 -43.40 -13.59 22.65
N ARG A 315 -43.51 -13.13 23.93
CA ARG A 315 -44.79 -12.93 24.62
C ARG A 315 -45.64 -11.82 23.99
N GLU A 316 -45.01 -10.70 23.62
CA GLU A 316 -45.68 -9.60 22.92
C GLU A 316 -46.20 -10.05 21.54
N ILE A 317 -45.37 -10.83 20.80
CA ILE A 317 -45.74 -11.40 19.51
C ILE A 317 -46.91 -12.40 19.68
N ALA A 318 -46.89 -13.20 20.73
CA ALA A 318 -47.99 -14.13 21.04
C ALA A 318 -49.33 -13.39 21.33
N VAL A 319 -49.27 -12.30 22.11
CA VAL A 319 -50.46 -11.44 22.37
C VAL A 319 -50.97 -10.82 21.07
N LEU A 320 -50.09 -10.31 20.22
CA LEU A 320 -50.45 -9.75 18.90
C LEU A 320 -51.15 -10.81 18.01
N LYS A 321 -50.67 -12.06 18.04
CA LYS A 321 -51.32 -13.17 17.31
C LYS A 321 -52.72 -13.48 17.86
N LEU A 322 -52.92 -13.48 19.20
CA LEU A 322 -54.22 -13.72 19.81
C LEU A 322 -55.24 -12.62 19.48
N ILE A 323 -54.83 -11.38 19.35
CA ILE A 323 -55.67 -10.25 18.92
C ILE A 323 -56.00 -10.31 17.41
N GLY A 324 -55.43 -11.30 16.67
CA GLY A 324 -55.73 -11.51 15.26
C GLY A 324 -54.80 -10.74 14.28
N THR A 325 -53.63 -10.27 14.74
CA THR A 325 -52.67 -9.57 13.84
C THR A 325 -52.19 -10.52 12.77
N ARG A 326 -52.17 -10.05 11.52
CA ARG A 326 -51.71 -10.84 10.36
C ARG A 326 -50.19 -11.13 10.46
N ASN A 327 -49.80 -12.37 10.12
CA ASN A 327 -48.40 -12.79 10.11
C ASN A 327 -47.50 -11.86 9.30
N ARG A 328 -47.98 -11.22 8.21
CA ARG A 328 -47.25 -10.22 7.43
C ARG A 328 -46.88 -8.98 8.24
N THR A 329 -47.74 -8.55 9.18
CA THR A 329 -47.47 -7.39 10.04
C THR A 329 -46.36 -7.68 11.04
N ILE A 330 -46.35 -8.88 11.63
CA ILE A 330 -45.32 -9.36 12.55
C ILE A 330 -43.99 -9.49 11.81
N ALA A 331 -44.02 -10.10 10.61
CA ALA A 331 -42.82 -10.22 9.76
C ALA A 331 -42.24 -8.86 9.36
N ALA A 332 -43.10 -7.91 8.98
CA ALA A 332 -42.68 -6.55 8.63
C ALA A 332 -42.08 -5.81 9.83
N MET A 333 -42.60 -6.01 11.05
CA MET A 333 -42.03 -5.42 12.26
C MET A 333 -40.61 -5.92 12.55
N ILE A 334 -40.39 -7.24 12.49
CA ILE A 334 -39.07 -7.85 12.71
C ILE A 334 -38.11 -7.40 11.61
N MET A 335 -38.53 -7.36 10.35
CA MET A 335 -37.71 -6.87 9.22
C MET A 335 -37.29 -5.40 9.42
N GLN A 336 -38.23 -4.53 9.83
CA GLN A 336 -37.93 -3.12 10.09
C GLN A 336 -36.94 -2.95 11.24
N GLN A 337 -37.03 -3.74 12.31
CA GLN A 337 -36.07 -3.73 13.42
C GLN A 337 -34.67 -4.17 12.94
N ALA A 338 -34.57 -5.23 12.13
CA ALA A 338 -33.33 -5.72 11.55
C ALA A 338 -32.65 -4.69 10.65
N LEU A 339 -33.43 -4.05 9.77
CA LEU A 339 -32.93 -3.01 8.90
C LEU A 339 -32.51 -1.75 9.66
N ALA A 340 -33.26 -1.35 10.70
CA ALA A 340 -32.89 -0.24 11.57
C ALA A 340 -31.57 -0.53 12.31
N LEU A 341 -31.38 -1.75 12.83
CA LEU A 341 -30.13 -2.18 13.46
C LEU A 341 -28.97 -2.14 12.46
N GLY A 342 -29.20 -2.62 11.23
CA GLY A 342 -28.23 -2.54 10.15
C GLY A 342 -27.83 -1.11 9.79
N LEU A 343 -28.80 -0.19 9.76
CA LEU A 343 -28.57 1.23 9.50
C LEU A 343 -27.72 1.88 10.60
N ILE A 344 -28.08 1.65 11.87
CA ILE A 344 -27.33 2.15 13.03
C ILE A 344 -25.92 1.55 13.03
N GLY A 345 -25.81 0.23 12.86
CA GLY A 345 -24.53 -0.46 12.79
C GLY A 345 -23.63 0.07 11.66
N PHE A 346 -24.19 0.27 10.47
CA PHE A 346 -23.42 0.85 9.35
C PHE A 346 -22.98 2.30 9.62
N ALA A 347 -23.85 3.14 10.19
CA ALA A 347 -23.51 4.52 10.55
C ALA A 347 -22.35 4.56 11.56
N VAL A 348 -22.46 3.78 12.64
CA VAL A 348 -21.37 3.65 13.63
C VAL A 348 -20.12 3.08 13.00
N GLY A 349 -20.23 2.04 12.17
CA GLY A 349 -19.10 1.42 11.48
C GLY A 349 -18.39 2.38 10.54
N LYS A 350 -19.11 3.19 9.77
CA LYS A 350 -18.54 4.20 8.88
C LYS A 350 -17.82 5.30 9.67
N ILE A 351 -18.41 5.78 10.76
CA ILE A 351 -17.79 6.76 11.64
C ILE A 351 -16.50 6.16 12.22
N THR A 352 -16.57 4.97 12.81
CA THR A 352 -15.40 4.29 13.38
C THR A 352 -14.31 4.08 12.34
N ALA A 353 -14.64 3.61 11.13
CA ALA A 353 -13.68 3.41 10.05
C ALA A 353 -12.99 4.71 9.64
N THR A 354 -13.74 5.83 9.58
CA THR A 354 -13.17 7.13 9.22
C THR A 354 -12.18 7.65 10.26
N PHE A 355 -12.50 7.49 11.57
CA PHE A 355 -11.60 7.90 12.65
C PHE A 355 -10.42 6.94 12.85
N ALA A 356 -10.61 5.65 12.58
CA ALA A 356 -9.55 4.65 12.70
C ALA A 356 -8.56 4.67 11.51
N ALA A 357 -9.00 5.11 10.32
CA ALA A 357 -8.17 5.12 9.11
C ALA A 357 -6.79 5.80 9.31
N PRO A 358 -6.66 7.00 9.91
CA PRO A 358 -5.36 7.65 10.10
C PRO A 358 -4.48 6.97 11.17
N LEU A 359 -5.04 6.13 12.04
CA LEU A 359 -4.30 5.39 13.07
C LEU A 359 -3.69 4.09 12.54
N PHE A 360 -4.13 3.66 11.35
CA PHE A 360 -3.65 2.41 10.76
C PHE A 360 -2.22 2.58 10.22
N PRO A 361 -1.35 1.57 10.37
CA PRO A 361 0.05 1.65 9.90
C PRO A 361 0.18 1.60 8.37
N LYS A 362 -0.89 1.25 7.66
CA LYS A 362 -0.99 1.24 6.20
C LYS A 362 -1.94 2.31 5.72
N PHE A 363 -1.73 2.82 4.52
CA PHE A 363 -2.64 3.79 3.92
C PHE A 363 -4.02 3.17 3.70
N VAL A 364 -5.05 3.81 4.23
CA VAL A 364 -6.45 3.37 4.16
C VAL A 364 -7.21 4.31 3.24
N LEU A 365 -7.54 3.83 2.04
CA LEU A 365 -8.31 4.60 1.06
C LEU A 365 -9.79 4.20 1.13
N LEU A 366 -10.60 5.01 1.79
CA LEU A 366 -12.05 4.79 1.91
C LEU A 366 -12.78 5.44 0.73
N MET A 367 -13.03 4.69 -0.32
CA MET A 367 -13.78 5.17 -1.48
C MET A 367 -15.30 5.25 -1.18
N PRO A 368 -16.02 6.27 -1.69
CA PRO A 368 -17.49 6.35 -1.57
C PRO A 368 -18.19 5.12 -2.12
N GLY A 369 -17.71 4.56 -3.24
CA GLY A 369 -18.26 3.34 -3.86
C GLY A 369 -18.20 2.12 -2.94
N ASP A 370 -17.08 1.91 -2.23
CA ASP A 370 -16.93 0.79 -1.29
C ASP A 370 -17.86 0.95 -0.07
N SER A 371 -18.08 2.20 0.36
CA SER A 371 -19.04 2.50 1.44
C SER A 371 -20.48 2.20 1.01
N ILE A 372 -20.85 2.55 -0.22
CA ILE A 372 -22.19 2.26 -0.77
C ILE A 372 -22.39 0.75 -0.93
N ALA A 373 -21.40 0.04 -1.49
CA ALA A 373 -21.43 -1.42 -1.61
C ALA A 373 -21.54 -2.09 -0.24
N GLY A 374 -20.75 -1.62 0.74
CA GLY A 374 -20.81 -2.09 2.12
C GLY A 374 -22.18 -1.85 2.78
N PHE A 375 -22.81 -0.70 2.54
CA PHE A 375 -24.15 -0.40 3.01
C PHE A 375 -25.18 -1.42 2.49
N PHE A 376 -25.20 -1.64 1.18
CA PHE A 376 -26.13 -2.62 0.59
C PHE A 376 -25.85 -4.05 1.08
N ALA A 377 -24.58 -4.44 1.22
CA ALA A 377 -24.21 -5.74 1.75
C ALA A 377 -24.74 -5.94 3.18
N VAL A 378 -24.58 -4.95 4.07
CA VAL A 378 -25.12 -4.99 5.43
C VAL A 378 -26.64 -5.09 5.43
N MET A 379 -27.33 -4.31 4.58
CA MET A 379 -28.79 -4.37 4.47
C MET A 379 -29.28 -5.74 4.02
N VAL A 380 -28.62 -6.34 3.03
CA VAL A 380 -28.91 -7.70 2.55
C VAL A 380 -28.68 -8.74 3.65
N ILE A 381 -27.56 -8.65 4.38
CA ILE A 381 -27.25 -9.55 5.50
C ILE A 381 -28.33 -9.44 6.58
N CYS A 382 -28.72 -8.22 6.98
CA CYS A 382 -29.77 -8.00 7.97
C CYS A 382 -31.13 -8.54 7.49
N ALA A 383 -31.48 -8.35 6.22
CA ALA A 383 -32.71 -8.88 5.66
C ALA A 383 -32.72 -10.41 5.64
N LEU A 384 -31.61 -11.06 5.21
CA LEU A 384 -31.50 -12.52 5.23
C LEU A 384 -31.56 -13.09 6.68
N ALA A 385 -30.84 -12.47 7.60
CA ALA A 385 -30.84 -12.86 9.01
C ALA A 385 -32.23 -12.75 9.62
N SER A 386 -32.98 -11.70 9.29
CA SER A 386 -34.37 -11.51 9.80
C SER A 386 -35.33 -12.60 9.31
N VAL A 387 -35.13 -13.19 8.13
CA VAL A 387 -35.97 -14.30 7.63
C VAL A 387 -35.91 -15.50 8.56
N VAL A 388 -34.77 -15.81 9.14
CA VAL A 388 -34.61 -16.91 10.11
C VAL A 388 -35.39 -16.60 11.37
N ALA A 389 -35.24 -15.41 11.94
CA ALA A 389 -35.94 -14.96 13.12
C ALA A 389 -37.47 -14.91 12.91
N ILE A 390 -37.94 -14.42 11.76
CA ILE A 390 -39.35 -14.38 11.36
C ILE A 390 -39.91 -15.80 11.30
N ARG A 391 -39.25 -16.76 10.68
CA ARG A 391 -39.71 -18.15 10.61
C ARG A 391 -39.87 -18.77 11.98
N MET A 392 -38.96 -18.50 12.90
CA MET A 392 -39.06 -19.00 14.28
C MET A 392 -40.18 -18.32 15.05
N ALA A 393 -40.28 -17.00 15.00
CA ALA A 393 -41.36 -16.25 15.68
C ALA A 393 -42.76 -16.64 15.20
N LEU A 394 -42.91 -16.96 13.92
CA LEU A 394 -44.20 -17.38 13.37
C LEU A 394 -44.58 -18.84 13.74
N LYS A 395 -43.61 -19.70 14.08
CA LYS A 395 -43.86 -21.08 14.51
C LYS A 395 -44.31 -21.22 15.99
N VAL A 396 -44.12 -20.18 16.78
CA VAL A 396 -44.47 -20.21 18.22
C VAL A 396 -45.97 -20.29 18.40
N ASP A 397 -46.40 -21.27 19.23
CA ASP A 397 -47.77 -21.38 19.65
C ASP A 397 -48.10 -20.31 20.73
N PRO A 398 -49.12 -19.44 20.50
CA PRO A 398 -49.46 -18.39 21.43
C PRO A 398 -49.87 -18.89 22.81
N ALA A 399 -50.50 -20.11 22.90
CA ALA A 399 -50.95 -20.68 24.16
C ALA A 399 -49.76 -21.13 25.03
N GLU A 400 -48.73 -21.68 24.42
CA GLU A 400 -47.52 -22.15 25.09
C GLU A 400 -46.61 -20.98 25.54
N ALA A 401 -46.57 -19.90 24.78
CA ALA A 401 -45.75 -18.71 25.08
C ALA A 401 -46.28 -17.85 26.24
N ILE A 402 -47.58 -17.97 26.60
CA ILE A 402 -48.21 -17.20 27.68
C ILE A 402 -48.43 -18.04 28.94
N GLY A 403 -48.52 -19.37 28.81
CA GLY A 403 -48.80 -20.31 29.90
C GLY A 403 -47.57 -20.89 30.62
N GLY A 404 -46.35 -20.58 30.16
CA GLY A 404 -45.07 -21.10 30.73
C GLY A 404 -44.40 -20.09 31.67
#